data_4b2598bbae50f535f6b7467522f5ee23
#
_entry.id   4b2598bbae50f535f6b7467522f5ee23
#
_cell.length_a   1.000
_cell.length_b   1.000
_cell.length_c   1.000
_cell.angle_alpha   90.00
_cell.angle_beta   90.00
_cell.angle_gamma   90.00
#
_symmetry.space_group_name_H-M   'P 1'
#
loop_
_entity.id
_entity.type
_entity.pdbx_description
1 polymer ?
#
loop_
_entity_poly.entity_id
_entity_poly.type
_entity_poly.pdbx_seq_one_letter_code
_entity_poly.pdbx_strand_id
1 'polypeptide(L)'
;MGNAMNSRQPKSPADTYEHYFVPAMFLPWSTILLSHAALQARERVLDVACGTGIVARQVAPLVGTEGQVAALDMNPAMLAVARSIPVTPGTTIRWQEGNAMALPFPEGAFDVVLCQHGLQFFPDRAGAVREMRRVLAPGGRALVIVLQALARHPVFEALMESVARHLSLPVSAVMTPFALCDADELRSLFTAAGFEEVDILPVSTTVRFPDPERFVPLAVTSSAAAVPAFTELESPARAALLEIVRGEIEPTIHRYRTPDSVTFPMFAHIAVATR
;
A
#
# COMPACT_ATOMS: atom_id res chain seq x y z
N MET A 1 -2.22 -3.11 -32.08
CA MET A 1 -3.50 -2.47 -31.76
C MET A 1 -3.31 -1.72 -30.45
N GLY A 2 -3.19 -0.40 -30.52
CA GLY A 2 -2.85 0.44 -29.39
C GLY A 2 -3.95 0.48 -28.36
N ASN A 3 -3.61 0.18 -27.14
CA ASN A 3 -4.48 0.28 -25.97
C ASN A 3 -4.72 1.79 -25.71
N ALA A 4 -5.88 2.30 -26.10
CA ALA A 4 -6.31 3.65 -25.75
C ALA A 4 -6.54 3.69 -24.23
N MET A 5 -5.51 4.02 -23.47
CA MET A 5 -5.64 4.39 -22.07
C MET A 5 -6.60 5.60 -21.99
N ASN A 6 -7.77 5.32 -21.45
CA ASN A 6 -8.86 6.26 -21.28
C ASN A 6 -8.37 7.48 -20.48
N SER A 7 -8.09 8.60 -21.13
CA SER A 7 -7.52 9.83 -20.58
C SER A 7 -8.55 10.63 -19.77
N ARG A 8 -9.26 9.97 -18.84
CA ARG A 8 -10.04 10.70 -17.84
C ARG A 8 -9.09 11.33 -16.84
N GLN A 9 -9.08 12.65 -16.77
CA GLN A 9 -8.40 13.35 -15.67
C GLN A 9 -8.94 12.83 -14.33
N PRO A 10 -8.05 12.50 -13.37
CA PRO A 10 -8.46 12.05 -12.04
C PRO A 10 -9.36 13.10 -11.38
N LYS A 11 -10.49 12.68 -10.84
CA LYS A 11 -11.50 13.56 -10.23
C LYS A 11 -11.27 13.75 -8.74
N SER A 12 -10.42 12.92 -8.11
CA SER A 12 -10.16 12.91 -6.68
C SER A 12 -8.75 12.38 -6.37
N PRO A 13 -8.24 12.56 -5.14
CA PRO A 13 -7.01 11.90 -4.70
C PRO A 13 -7.06 10.35 -4.83
N ALA A 14 -8.21 9.73 -4.55
CA ALA A 14 -8.39 8.28 -4.70
C ALA A 14 -8.36 7.84 -6.18
N ASP A 15 -8.90 8.65 -7.11
CA ASP A 15 -8.76 8.39 -8.54
C ASP A 15 -7.29 8.52 -8.99
N THR A 16 -6.56 9.51 -8.48
CA THR A 16 -5.12 9.67 -8.76
C THR A 16 -4.35 8.46 -8.25
N TYR A 17 -4.65 7.99 -7.04
CA TYR A 17 -4.05 6.80 -6.46
C TYR A 17 -4.27 5.58 -7.38
N GLU A 18 -5.50 5.30 -7.80
CA GLU A 18 -5.83 4.18 -8.66
C GLU A 18 -5.13 4.26 -10.03
N HIS A 19 -5.17 5.43 -10.69
CA HIS A 19 -4.71 5.52 -12.08
C HIS A 19 -3.21 5.74 -12.23
N TYR A 20 -2.53 6.25 -11.19
CA TYR A 20 -1.12 6.57 -11.25
C TYR A 20 -0.27 5.64 -10.35
N PHE A 21 -0.62 5.53 -9.06
CA PHE A 21 0.19 4.76 -8.12
C PHE A 21 -0.08 3.25 -8.19
N VAL A 22 -1.32 2.84 -8.40
CA VAL A 22 -1.65 1.41 -8.47
C VAL A 22 -0.87 0.72 -9.59
N PRO A 23 -0.90 1.14 -10.85
CA PRO A 23 -0.16 0.45 -11.91
C PRO A 23 1.36 0.59 -11.76
N ALA A 24 1.86 1.73 -11.25
CA ALA A 24 3.28 2.01 -11.14
C ALA A 24 3.97 1.28 -9.97
N MET A 25 3.28 1.16 -8.83
CA MET A 25 3.86 0.69 -7.57
C MET A 25 3.07 -0.46 -6.94
N PHE A 26 1.76 -0.31 -6.73
CA PHE A 26 1.00 -1.27 -5.91
C PHE A 26 0.68 -2.57 -6.64
N LEU A 27 0.51 -2.55 -7.95
CA LEU A 27 0.33 -3.77 -8.76
C LEU A 27 1.57 -4.69 -8.76
N PRO A 28 2.81 -4.21 -8.95
CA PRO A 28 3.99 -5.03 -8.76
C PRO A 28 4.07 -5.67 -7.37
N TRP A 29 3.77 -4.91 -6.32
CA TRP A 29 3.79 -5.42 -4.94
C TRP A 29 2.69 -6.44 -4.67
N SER A 30 1.47 -6.24 -5.19
CA SER A 30 0.40 -7.23 -5.01
C SER A 30 0.72 -8.55 -5.72
N THR A 31 1.38 -8.50 -6.87
CA THR A 31 1.85 -9.72 -7.55
C THR A 31 2.85 -10.51 -6.70
N ILE A 32 3.79 -9.82 -6.05
CA ILE A 32 4.75 -10.45 -5.14
C ILE A 32 4.03 -11.00 -3.90
N LEU A 33 3.17 -10.20 -3.24
CA LEU A 33 2.40 -10.63 -2.09
C LEU A 33 1.62 -11.92 -2.38
N LEU A 34 0.92 -11.97 -3.50
CA LEU A 34 0.10 -13.11 -3.89
C LEU A 34 0.92 -14.33 -4.29
N SER A 35 2.13 -14.17 -4.82
CA SER A 35 3.03 -15.30 -5.09
C SER A 35 3.46 -16.04 -3.82
N HIS A 36 3.49 -15.35 -2.66
CA HIS A 36 3.78 -15.95 -1.36
C HIS A 36 2.51 -16.43 -0.64
N ALA A 37 1.34 -15.92 -1.03
CA ALA A 37 0.08 -16.27 -0.38
C ALA A 37 -0.37 -17.71 -0.68
N ALA A 38 0.12 -18.34 -1.75
CA ALA A 38 -0.21 -19.71 -2.17
C ALA A 38 -1.73 -19.98 -2.14
N LEU A 39 -2.51 -19.04 -2.69
CA LEU A 39 -3.98 -19.08 -2.65
C LEU A 39 -4.52 -20.34 -3.33
N GLN A 40 -5.56 -20.92 -2.72
CA GLN A 40 -6.26 -22.09 -3.23
C GLN A 40 -7.69 -21.71 -3.65
N ALA A 41 -8.24 -22.45 -4.61
CA ALA A 41 -9.66 -22.33 -4.93
C ALA A 41 -10.54 -22.56 -3.69
N ARG A 42 -11.64 -21.80 -3.59
CA ARG A 42 -12.62 -21.85 -2.49
C ARG A 42 -12.19 -21.22 -1.18
N GLU A 43 -10.96 -20.68 -1.07
CA GLU A 43 -10.55 -19.98 0.15
C GLU A 43 -11.37 -18.73 0.41
N ARG A 44 -11.53 -18.41 1.69
CA ARG A 44 -12.10 -17.17 2.20
C ARG A 44 -10.98 -16.21 2.51
N VAL A 45 -10.89 -15.12 1.77
CA VAL A 45 -9.78 -14.16 1.86
C VAL A 45 -10.27 -12.80 2.33
N LEU A 46 -9.53 -12.19 3.26
CA LEU A 46 -9.73 -10.82 3.69
C LEU A 46 -8.54 -9.96 3.24
N ASP A 47 -8.82 -8.87 2.52
CA ASP A 47 -7.86 -7.81 2.18
C ASP A 47 -8.06 -6.63 3.15
N VAL A 48 -7.12 -6.40 4.07
CA VAL A 48 -7.17 -5.37 5.12
C VAL A 48 -6.43 -4.13 4.66
N ALA A 49 -7.04 -2.96 4.83
CA ALA A 49 -6.60 -1.68 4.27
C ALA A 49 -6.47 -1.77 2.73
N CYS A 50 -7.53 -2.24 2.11
CA CYS A 50 -7.54 -2.61 0.69
C CYS A 50 -7.38 -1.42 -0.27
N GLY A 51 -7.51 -0.18 0.20
CA GLY A 51 -7.48 1.02 -0.64
C GLY A 51 -8.51 0.96 -1.76
N THR A 52 -8.05 1.13 -3.00
CA THR A 52 -8.89 1.00 -4.19
C THR A 52 -9.05 -0.45 -4.68
N GLY A 53 -8.56 -1.44 -3.90
CA GLY A 53 -8.89 -2.86 -4.04
C GLY A 53 -8.05 -3.66 -5.03
N ILE A 54 -6.80 -3.26 -5.32
CA ILE A 54 -5.94 -3.98 -6.28
C ILE A 54 -5.67 -5.42 -5.84
N VAL A 55 -5.42 -5.68 -4.55
CA VAL A 55 -5.17 -7.03 -4.03
C VAL A 55 -6.46 -7.85 -4.13
N ALA A 56 -7.58 -7.36 -3.61
CA ALA A 56 -8.87 -8.06 -3.66
C ALA A 56 -9.29 -8.41 -5.10
N ARG A 57 -9.07 -7.49 -6.07
CA ARG A 57 -9.37 -7.76 -7.49
C ARG A 57 -8.51 -8.86 -8.10
N GLN A 58 -7.25 -9.00 -7.67
CA GLN A 58 -6.38 -10.10 -8.13
C GLN A 58 -6.69 -11.42 -7.42
N VAL A 59 -7.15 -11.38 -6.18
CA VAL A 59 -7.55 -12.56 -5.40
C VAL A 59 -8.82 -13.21 -5.97
N ALA A 60 -9.82 -12.42 -6.37
CA ALA A 60 -11.13 -12.91 -6.77
C ALA A 60 -11.10 -14.03 -7.86
N PRO A 61 -10.33 -13.90 -8.96
CA PRO A 61 -10.23 -14.98 -9.95
C PRO A 61 -9.46 -16.20 -9.44
N LEU A 62 -8.54 -16.04 -8.47
CA LEU A 62 -7.71 -17.13 -7.95
C LEU A 62 -8.50 -18.07 -7.04
N VAL A 63 -9.38 -17.53 -6.20
CA VAL A 63 -10.24 -18.34 -5.32
C VAL A 63 -11.48 -18.88 -6.04
N GLY A 64 -11.81 -18.33 -7.21
CA GLY A 64 -12.91 -18.79 -8.06
C GLY A 64 -14.29 -18.48 -7.50
N THR A 65 -15.33 -18.94 -8.16
CA THR A 65 -16.74 -18.60 -7.85
C THR A 65 -17.26 -19.18 -6.53
N GLU A 66 -16.61 -20.22 -6.02
CA GLU A 66 -16.94 -20.84 -4.73
C GLU A 66 -16.13 -20.25 -3.56
N GLY A 67 -15.10 -19.44 -3.85
CA GLY A 67 -14.34 -18.71 -2.83
C GLY A 67 -15.10 -17.49 -2.33
N GLN A 68 -14.53 -16.81 -1.34
CA GLN A 68 -15.08 -15.58 -0.78
C GLN A 68 -13.98 -14.53 -0.65
N VAL A 69 -14.26 -13.30 -1.05
CA VAL A 69 -13.33 -12.18 -0.86
C VAL A 69 -14.06 -11.05 -0.14
N ALA A 70 -13.52 -10.67 1.01
CA ALA A 70 -13.88 -9.43 1.68
C ALA A 70 -12.71 -8.46 1.60
N ALA A 71 -12.99 -7.18 1.42
CA ALA A 71 -11.98 -6.13 1.32
C ALA A 71 -12.42 -4.95 2.20
N LEU A 72 -11.60 -4.60 3.19
CA LEU A 72 -11.91 -3.61 4.20
C LEU A 72 -10.96 -2.42 4.09
N ASP A 73 -11.52 -1.22 4.12
CA ASP A 73 -10.76 0.02 4.26
C ASP A 73 -11.54 1.01 5.14
N MET A 74 -10.82 1.89 5.85
CA MET A 74 -11.46 2.93 6.65
C MET A 74 -11.85 4.17 5.83
N ASN A 75 -11.30 4.31 4.62
CA ASN A 75 -11.52 5.48 3.76
C ASN A 75 -12.65 5.22 2.75
N PRO A 76 -13.84 5.83 2.92
CA PRO A 76 -14.97 5.63 2.02
C PRO A 76 -14.68 6.11 0.59
N ALA A 77 -13.79 7.09 0.38
CA ALA A 77 -13.43 7.55 -0.96
C ALA A 77 -12.62 6.50 -1.73
N MET A 78 -11.73 5.76 -1.05
CA MET A 78 -11.02 4.62 -1.65
C MET A 78 -12.00 3.51 -2.03
N LEU A 79 -12.93 3.17 -1.14
CA LEU A 79 -13.95 2.15 -1.40
C LEU A 79 -14.93 2.55 -2.51
N ALA A 80 -15.22 3.85 -2.67
CA ALA A 80 -16.05 4.34 -3.77
C ALA A 80 -15.37 4.06 -5.13
N VAL A 81 -14.06 4.32 -5.23
CA VAL A 81 -13.27 3.98 -6.42
C VAL A 81 -13.21 2.46 -6.60
N ALA A 82 -12.93 1.70 -5.55
CA ALA A 82 -12.88 0.23 -5.61
C ALA A 82 -14.15 -0.39 -6.18
N ARG A 83 -15.32 0.08 -5.75
CA ARG A 83 -16.64 -0.39 -6.24
C ARG A 83 -16.92 0.01 -7.68
N SER A 84 -16.31 1.07 -8.19
CA SER A 84 -16.51 1.55 -9.56
C SER A 84 -15.72 0.78 -10.61
N ILE A 85 -14.74 -0.02 -10.20
CA ILE A 85 -13.86 -0.75 -11.10
C ILE A 85 -14.43 -2.15 -11.36
N PRO A 86 -14.59 -2.55 -12.63
CA PRO A 86 -15.02 -3.90 -12.96
C PRO A 86 -14.06 -4.95 -12.40
N VAL A 87 -14.63 -6.01 -11.85
CA VAL A 87 -13.87 -7.17 -11.35
C VAL A 87 -13.81 -8.22 -12.46
N THR A 88 -12.64 -8.84 -12.64
CA THR A 88 -12.48 -10.00 -13.52
C THR A 88 -13.40 -11.13 -13.05
N PRO A 89 -13.95 -11.97 -13.94
CA PRO A 89 -14.79 -13.09 -13.54
C PRO A 89 -14.15 -13.95 -12.44
N GLY A 90 -14.93 -14.23 -11.39
CA GLY A 90 -14.51 -14.92 -10.18
C GLY A 90 -15.59 -14.79 -9.12
N THR A 91 -15.20 -14.73 -7.85
CA THR A 91 -16.14 -14.44 -6.76
C THR A 91 -16.45 -12.94 -6.68
N THR A 92 -17.61 -12.61 -6.11
CA THR A 92 -17.98 -11.23 -5.79
C THR A 92 -17.15 -10.73 -4.60
N ILE A 93 -16.59 -9.51 -4.71
CA ILE A 93 -15.86 -8.88 -3.63
C ILE A 93 -16.83 -8.13 -2.72
N ARG A 94 -16.82 -8.46 -1.42
CA ARG A 94 -17.55 -7.72 -0.38
C ARG A 94 -16.70 -6.54 0.09
N TRP A 95 -17.03 -5.34 -0.39
CA TRP A 95 -16.39 -4.10 0.04
C TRP A 95 -17.00 -3.62 1.37
N GLN A 96 -16.17 -3.48 2.40
CA GLN A 96 -16.58 -3.15 3.75
C GLN A 96 -15.83 -1.93 4.26
N GLU A 97 -16.55 -0.89 4.68
CA GLU A 97 -15.95 0.18 5.48
C GLU A 97 -15.73 -0.31 6.91
N GLY A 98 -14.54 -0.07 7.48
CA GLY A 98 -14.23 -0.53 8.82
C GLY A 98 -12.81 -0.23 9.28
N ASN A 99 -12.60 -0.49 10.56
CA ASN A 99 -11.33 -0.29 11.24
C ASN A 99 -10.56 -1.61 11.36
N ALA A 100 -9.32 -1.65 10.89
CA ALA A 100 -8.44 -2.81 10.99
C ALA A 100 -8.13 -3.25 12.44
N MET A 101 -8.25 -2.31 13.40
CA MET A 101 -8.05 -2.57 14.83
C MET A 101 -9.33 -3.10 15.53
N ALA A 102 -10.44 -3.22 14.80
CA ALA A 102 -11.72 -3.77 15.26
C ALA A 102 -12.47 -4.34 14.04
N LEU A 103 -11.98 -5.46 13.51
CA LEU A 103 -12.50 -6.06 12.28
C LEU A 103 -13.95 -6.53 12.46
N PRO A 104 -14.91 -6.07 11.63
CA PRO A 104 -16.33 -6.41 11.77
C PRO A 104 -16.68 -7.81 11.25
N PHE A 105 -15.82 -8.78 11.55
CA PHE A 105 -15.96 -10.17 11.15
C PHE A 105 -15.85 -11.10 12.36
N PRO A 106 -16.55 -12.24 12.37
CA PRO A 106 -16.43 -13.22 13.45
C PRO A 106 -15.04 -13.87 13.47
N GLU A 107 -14.72 -14.52 14.61
CA GLU A 107 -13.54 -15.35 14.73
C GLU A 107 -13.57 -16.50 13.70
N GLY A 108 -12.40 -16.82 13.10
CA GLY A 108 -12.28 -17.93 12.18
C GLY A 108 -13.01 -17.76 10.84
N ALA A 109 -13.35 -16.53 10.46
CA ALA A 109 -14.13 -16.24 9.25
C ALA A 109 -13.32 -16.46 7.96
N PHE A 110 -11.99 -16.38 8.01
CA PHE A 110 -11.13 -16.38 6.82
C PHE A 110 -10.02 -17.41 6.92
N ASP A 111 -9.63 -17.94 5.76
CA ASP A 111 -8.51 -18.85 5.62
C ASP A 111 -7.21 -18.07 5.36
N VAL A 112 -7.32 -16.90 4.74
CA VAL A 112 -6.19 -16.01 4.43
C VAL A 112 -6.54 -14.57 4.76
N VAL A 113 -5.61 -13.86 5.40
CA VAL A 113 -5.66 -12.41 5.62
C VAL A 113 -4.47 -11.77 4.93
N LEU A 114 -4.73 -10.76 4.10
CA LEU A 114 -3.72 -10.01 3.37
C LEU A 114 -3.74 -8.54 3.83
N CYS A 115 -2.57 -7.90 3.92
CA CYS A 115 -2.46 -6.47 4.15
C CYS A 115 -1.26 -5.92 3.38
N GLN A 116 -1.51 -5.18 2.30
CA GLN A 116 -0.47 -4.58 1.49
C GLN A 116 -0.24 -3.12 1.86
N HIS A 117 0.93 -2.81 2.42
CA HIS A 117 1.35 -1.44 2.78
C HIS A 117 0.31 -0.68 3.64
N GLY A 118 -0.41 -1.40 4.52
CA GLY A 118 -1.41 -0.82 5.42
C GLY A 118 -0.91 -0.71 6.86
N LEU A 119 -0.27 -1.78 7.38
CA LEU A 119 0.05 -1.94 8.80
C LEU A 119 0.90 -0.80 9.38
N GLN A 120 1.82 -0.22 8.61
CA GLN A 120 2.67 0.90 9.04
C GLN A 120 1.89 2.17 9.40
N PHE A 121 0.67 2.31 8.90
CA PHE A 121 -0.19 3.47 9.15
C PHE A 121 -1.12 3.28 10.36
N PHE A 122 -1.21 2.08 10.93
CA PHE A 122 -2.13 1.81 12.02
C PHE A 122 -1.59 2.36 13.35
N PRO A 123 -2.38 3.13 14.11
CA PRO A 123 -1.96 3.66 15.41
C PRO A 123 -1.77 2.56 16.47
N ASP A 124 -2.56 1.48 16.44
CA ASP A 124 -2.35 0.26 17.24
C ASP A 124 -2.06 -0.93 16.31
N ARG A 125 -0.79 -1.06 15.90
CA ARG A 125 -0.31 -2.17 15.05
C ARG A 125 -0.52 -3.52 15.71
N ALA A 126 -0.25 -3.60 17.02
CA ALA A 126 -0.42 -4.84 17.77
C ALA A 126 -1.90 -5.26 17.86
N GLY A 127 -2.81 -4.31 18.08
CA GLY A 127 -4.24 -4.54 18.02
C GLY A 127 -4.71 -5.05 16.67
N ALA A 128 -4.23 -4.43 15.60
CA ALA A 128 -4.59 -4.86 14.24
C ALA A 128 -4.09 -6.28 13.93
N VAL A 129 -2.86 -6.63 14.32
CA VAL A 129 -2.32 -7.98 14.12
C VAL A 129 -3.08 -9.03 14.96
N ARG A 130 -3.51 -8.69 16.20
CA ARG A 130 -4.40 -9.55 17.00
C ARG A 130 -5.75 -9.77 16.31
N GLU A 131 -6.34 -8.72 15.73
CA GLU A 131 -7.59 -8.83 14.98
C GLU A 131 -7.43 -9.69 13.70
N MET A 132 -6.32 -9.51 12.96
CA MET A 132 -6.01 -10.37 11.80
C MET A 132 -5.94 -11.84 12.23
N ARG A 133 -5.28 -12.14 13.37
CA ARG A 133 -5.23 -13.50 13.90
C ARG A 133 -6.60 -13.99 14.34
N ARG A 134 -7.39 -13.17 15.02
CA ARG A 134 -8.72 -13.54 15.50
C ARG A 134 -9.65 -13.99 14.38
N VAL A 135 -9.64 -13.26 13.26
CA VAL A 135 -10.53 -13.56 12.13
C VAL A 135 -10.04 -14.70 11.24
N LEU A 136 -8.79 -15.17 11.40
CA LEU A 136 -8.27 -16.35 10.71
C LEU A 136 -8.87 -17.63 11.30
N ALA A 137 -9.16 -18.60 10.47
CA ALA A 137 -9.48 -19.97 10.87
C ALA A 137 -8.21 -20.67 11.45
N PRO A 138 -8.36 -21.71 12.27
CA PRO A 138 -7.23 -22.56 12.64
C PRO A 138 -6.49 -23.08 11.41
N GLY A 139 -5.16 -22.94 11.39
CA GLY A 139 -4.32 -23.27 10.24
C GLY A 139 -4.37 -22.25 9.10
N GLY A 140 -5.12 -21.15 9.25
CA GLY A 140 -5.13 -20.03 8.32
C GLY A 140 -3.85 -19.20 8.41
N ARG A 141 -3.61 -18.37 7.40
CA ARG A 141 -2.38 -17.58 7.29
C ARG A 141 -2.61 -16.09 7.06
N ALA A 142 -1.75 -15.26 7.63
CA ALA A 142 -1.68 -13.83 7.37
C ALA A 142 -0.43 -13.50 6.55
N LEU A 143 -0.57 -12.64 5.54
CA LEU A 143 0.56 -12.07 4.82
C LEU A 143 0.46 -10.55 4.86
N VAL A 144 1.53 -9.93 5.35
CA VAL A 144 1.61 -8.48 5.45
C VAL A 144 2.90 -8.00 4.78
N ILE A 145 2.79 -7.06 3.86
CA ILE A 145 3.95 -6.44 3.22
C ILE A 145 4.11 -5.00 3.68
N VAL A 146 5.33 -4.63 4.09
CA VAL A 146 5.73 -3.29 4.52
C VAL A 146 7.06 -2.90 3.89
N LEU A 147 7.29 -1.60 3.66
CA LEU A 147 8.55 -1.12 3.09
C LEU A 147 9.71 -1.28 4.09
N GLN A 148 10.90 -1.55 3.57
CA GLN A 148 12.15 -1.51 4.34
C GLN A 148 12.56 -0.08 4.64
N ALA A 149 13.68 0.11 5.37
CA ALA A 149 14.16 1.41 5.81
C ALA A 149 14.27 2.43 4.66
N LEU A 150 13.91 3.68 4.95
CA LEU A 150 13.92 4.79 3.99
C LEU A 150 15.29 4.93 3.28
N ALA A 151 16.39 4.72 4.01
CA ALA A 151 17.77 4.76 3.46
C ALA A 151 18.03 3.75 2.32
N ARG A 152 17.17 2.74 2.14
CA ARG A 152 17.22 1.82 1.00
C ARG A 152 16.49 2.33 -0.25
N HIS A 153 15.84 3.49 -0.16
CA HIS A 153 15.00 4.07 -1.21
C HIS A 153 15.44 5.49 -1.56
N PRO A 154 16.60 5.67 -2.24
CA PRO A 154 17.26 6.98 -2.43
C PRO A 154 16.33 8.07 -3.00
N VAL A 155 15.39 7.70 -3.88
CA VAL A 155 14.42 8.65 -4.47
C VAL A 155 13.44 9.15 -3.42
N PHE A 156 12.89 8.26 -2.58
CA PHE A 156 11.99 8.66 -1.50
C PHE A 156 12.73 9.32 -0.35
N GLU A 157 13.97 8.91 -0.06
CA GLU A 157 14.83 9.56 0.94
C GLU A 157 15.05 11.02 0.59
N ALA A 158 15.56 11.32 -0.62
CA ALA A 158 15.75 12.68 -1.09
C ALA A 158 14.44 13.51 -1.07
N LEU A 159 13.33 12.89 -1.49
CA LEU A 159 12.02 13.53 -1.49
C LEU A 159 11.57 13.90 -0.07
N MET A 160 11.63 12.97 0.87
CA MET A 160 11.16 13.18 2.24
C MET A 160 12.06 14.12 3.02
N GLU A 161 13.38 14.07 2.82
CA GLU A 161 14.32 15.03 3.41
C GLU A 161 14.08 16.46 2.92
N SER A 162 13.85 16.64 1.62
CA SER A 162 13.52 17.94 1.06
C SER A 162 12.20 18.49 1.62
N VAL A 163 11.13 17.69 1.61
CA VAL A 163 9.83 18.06 2.18
C VAL A 163 9.94 18.42 3.66
N ALA A 164 10.60 17.58 4.46
CA ALA A 164 10.77 17.81 5.90
C ALA A 164 11.51 19.13 6.20
N ARG A 165 12.58 19.39 5.47
CA ARG A 165 13.37 20.62 5.61
C ARG A 165 12.53 21.86 5.34
N HIS A 166 11.78 21.91 4.26
CA HIS A 166 10.97 23.08 3.89
C HIS A 166 9.73 23.25 4.75
N LEU A 167 9.24 22.18 5.38
CA LEU A 167 8.16 22.26 6.37
C LEU A 167 8.69 22.49 7.80
N SER A 168 10.02 22.59 8.01
CA SER A 168 10.66 22.70 9.32
C SER A 168 10.28 21.56 10.28
N LEU A 169 10.19 20.34 9.73
CA LEU A 169 9.83 19.13 10.44
C LEU A 169 11.02 18.13 10.47
N PRO A 170 11.10 17.26 11.49
CA PRO A 170 11.99 16.11 11.40
C PRO A 170 11.52 15.15 10.29
N VAL A 171 12.45 14.43 9.66
CA VAL A 171 12.14 13.44 8.60
C VAL A 171 11.14 12.39 9.10
N SER A 172 11.22 12.02 10.39
CA SER A 172 10.28 11.09 11.02
C SER A 172 8.80 11.51 10.93
N ALA A 173 8.51 12.79 10.81
CA ALA A 173 7.14 13.29 10.68
C ALA A 173 6.54 13.08 9.27
N VAL A 174 7.38 12.87 8.26
CA VAL A 174 6.96 12.71 6.86
C VAL A 174 7.19 11.29 6.31
N MET A 175 7.88 10.42 7.06
CA MET A 175 8.26 9.08 6.62
C MET A 175 7.30 7.96 7.06
N THR A 176 6.05 8.26 7.38
CA THR A 176 5.06 7.26 7.83
C THR A 176 4.99 6.00 6.96
N PRO A 177 5.09 6.06 5.62
CA PRO A 177 5.13 4.86 4.78
C PRO A 177 6.27 3.88 5.12
N PHE A 178 7.34 4.36 5.77
CA PHE A 178 8.54 3.61 6.16
C PHE A 178 8.63 3.39 7.68
N ALA A 179 7.59 3.72 8.45
CA ALA A 179 7.62 3.71 9.91
C ALA A 179 7.65 2.31 10.55
N LEU A 180 7.43 1.24 9.79
CA LEU A 180 7.52 -0.15 10.22
C LEU A 180 8.48 -0.89 9.27
N CYS A 181 9.76 -0.54 9.34
CA CYS A 181 10.77 -1.01 8.40
C CYS A 181 11.70 -2.09 8.96
N ASP A 182 11.67 -2.32 10.26
CA ASP A 182 12.53 -3.28 10.96
C ASP A 182 11.89 -4.68 10.93
N ALA A 183 12.66 -5.68 10.50
CA ALA A 183 12.19 -7.06 10.37
C ALA A 183 11.90 -7.71 11.73
N ASP A 184 12.67 -7.38 12.77
CA ASP A 184 12.50 -7.94 14.10
C ASP A 184 11.31 -7.29 14.83
N GLU A 185 11.08 -5.98 14.63
CA GLU A 185 9.85 -5.32 15.09
C GLU A 185 8.62 -5.98 14.42
N LEU A 186 8.66 -6.17 13.10
CA LEU A 186 7.57 -6.80 12.37
C LEU A 186 7.32 -8.24 12.88
N ARG A 187 8.36 -9.05 13.05
CA ARG A 187 8.26 -10.40 13.61
C ARG A 187 7.64 -10.39 15.00
N SER A 188 8.10 -9.46 15.85
CA SER A 188 7.64 -9.36 17.24
C SER A 188 6.16 -9.06 17.35
N LEU A 189 5.58 -8.24 16.44
CA LEU A 189 4.14 -7.96 16.41
C LEU A 189 3.32 -9.24 16.18
N PHE A 190 3.74 -10.11 15.26
CA PHE A 190 3.03 -11.35 14.97
C PHE A 190 3.21 -12.40 16.07
N THR A 191 4.44 -12.56 16.57
CA THR A 191 4.72 -13.49 17.67
C THR A 191 3.95 -13.10 18.95
N ALA A 192 3.94 -11.80 19.29
CA ALA A 192 3.18 -11.30 20.44
C ALA A 192 1.65 -11.44 20.27
N ALA A 193 1.16 -11.46 19.04
CA ALA A 193 -0.25 -11.74 18.76
C ALA A 193 -0.59 -13.23 18.83
N GLY A 194 0.40 -14.12 18.99
CA GLY A 194 0.23 -15.56 19.15
C GLY A 194 0.21 -16.36 17.86
N PHE A 195 0.76 -15.83 16.75
CA PHE A 195 1.02 -16.65 15.56
C PHE A 195 2.12 -17.67 15.84
N GLU A 196 1.97 -18.90 15.33
CA GLU A 196 2.85 -20.03 15.65
C GLU A 196 4.14 -19.99 14.83
N GLU A 197 4.02 -19.77 13.51
CA GLU A 197 5.15 -19.65 12.60
C GLU A 197 5.15 -18.24 12.00
N VAL A 198 6.29 -17.56 12.07
CA VAL A 198 6.43 -16.19 11.55
C VAL A 198 7.72 -16.07 10.77
N ASP A 199 7.59 -16.01 9.45
CA ASP A 199 8.69 -15.75 8.54
C ASP A 199 8.66 -14.29 8.05
N ILE A 200 9.82 -13.63 8.10
CA ILE A 200 10.00 -12.31 7.51
C ILE A 200 10.95 -12.44 6.33
N LEU A 201 10.41 -12.24 5.15
CA LEU A 201 11.11 -12.43 3.87
C LEU A 201 11.45 -11.06 3.26
N PRO A 202 12.74 -10.76 3.01
CA PRO A 202 13.10 -9.58 2.24
C PRO A 202 12.76 -9.79 0.77
N VAL A 203 12.07 -8.83 0.18
CA VAL A 203 11.67 -8.84 -1.23
C VAL A 203 11.98 -7.50 -1.90
N SER A 204 12.07 -7.50 -3.22
CA SER A 204 12.29 -6.28 -3.99
C SER A 204 11.50 -6.32 -5.30
N THR A 205 11.18 -5.14 -5.81
CA THR A 205 10.61 -4.97 -7.13
C THR A 205 11.11 -3.69 -7.77
N THR A 206 10.95 -3.57 -9.06
CA THR A 206 11.17 -2.32 -9.78
C THR A 206 9.83 -1.64 -10.00
N VAL A 207 9.72 -0.39 -9.56
CA VAL A 207 8.56 0.46 -9.80
C VAL A 207 8.83 1.36 -11.01
N ARG A 208 7.78 1.63 -11.80
CA ARG A 208 7.87 2.46 -12.99
C ARG A 208 6.73 3.46 -13.01
N PHE A 209 7.05 4.71 -12.71
CA PHE A 209 6.10 5.82 -12.77
C PHE A 209 6.12 6.45 -14.17
N PRO A 210 5.00 6.45 -14.90
CA PRO A 210 4.92 7.13 -16.18
C PRO A 210 4.93 8.64 -15.98
N ASP A 211 5.31 9.37 -17.02
CA ASP A 211 5.31 10.84 -17.03
C ASP A 211 6.20 11.42 -15.91
N PRO A 212 7.53 11.51 -16.15
CA PRO A 212 8.49 11.95 -15.14
C PRO A 212 8.18 13.29 -14.48
N GLU A 213 7.54 14.22 -15.20
CA GLU A 213 7.20 15.55 -14.69
C GLU A 213 6.11 15.49 -13.60
N ARG A 214 5.26 14.48 -13.65
CA ARG A 214 4.19 14.27 -12.66
C ARG A 214 4.65 13.54 -11.41
N PHE A 215 5.78 12.83 -11.46
CA PHE A 215 6.22 11.97 -10.36
C PHE A 215 6.37 12.76 -9.06
N VAL A 216 7.18 13.82 -9.04
CA VAL A 216 7.46 14.59 -7.82
C VAL A 216 6.21 15.21 -7.22
N PRO A 217 5.41 15.98 -7.97
CA PRO A 217 4.17 16.57 -7.43
C PRO A 217 3.22 15.53 -6.83
N LEU A 218 3.03 14.39 -7.50
CA LEU A 218 2.14 13.34 -7.03
C LEU A 218 2.73 12.59 -5.83
N ALA A 219 4.02 12.25 -5.85
CA ALA A 219 4.70 11.55 -4.76
C ALA A 219 4.71 12.39 -3.47
N VAL A 220 5.02 13.70 -3.56
CA VAL A 220 4.95 14.61 -2.42
C VAL A 220 3.52 14.71 -1.89
N THR A 221 2.55 14.97 -2.76
CA THR A 221 1.15 15.12 -2.35
C THR A 221 0.62 13.86 -1.69
N SER A 222 0.96 12.68 -2.20
CA SER A 222 0.54 11.40 -1.62
C SER A 222 1.23 11.10 -0.29
N SER A 223 2.56 11.29 -0.20
CA SER A 223 3.32 11.01 1.02
C SER A 223 3.03 11.99 2.15
N ALA A 224 2.80 13.26 1.82
CA ALA A 224 2.51 14.32 2.79
C ALA A 224 1.01 14.52 3.07
N ALA A 225 0.14 13.67 2.51
CA ALA A 225 -1.32 13.79 2.68
C ALA A 225 -1.79 13.72 4.15
N ALA A 226 -1.02 13.05 5.01
CA ALA A 226 -1.28 12.93 6.45
C ALA A 226 -0.48 13.93 7.30
N VAL A 227 0.29 14.84 6.68
CA VAL A 227 1.14 15.82 7.38
C VAL A 227 0.39 17.15 7.50
N PRO A 228 -0.05 17.59 8.70
CA PRO A 228 -0.82 18.81 8.89
C PRO A 228 -0.14 20.04 8.28
N ALA A 229 1.16 20.23 8.54
CA ALA A 229 1.92 21.34 7.99
C ALA A 229 1.92 21.43 6.46
N PHE A 230 1.71 20.30 5.76
CA PHE A 230 1.55 20.28 4.30
C PHE A 230 0.09 20.53 3.87
N THR A 231 -0.86 19.93 4.58
CA THR A 231 -2.28 20.00 4.21
C THR A 231 -2.88 21.39 4.47
N GLU A 232 -2.34 22.11 5.46
CA GLU A 232 -2.73 23.48 5.83
C GLU A 232 -2.10 24.55 4.93
N LEU A 233 -1.11 24.20 4.09
CA LEU A 233 -0.57 25.15 3.12
C LEU A 233 -1.63 25.63 2.13
N GLU A 234 -1.68 26.94 1.91
CA GLU A 234 -2.46 27.52 0.82
C GLU A 234 -1.90 27.08 -0.55
N SER A 235 -2.77 27.07 -1.57
CA SER A 235 -2.41 26.59 -2.90
C SER A 235 -1.15 27.22 -3.50
N PRO A 236 -0.87 28.53 -3.39
CA PRO A 236 0.37 29.11 -3.90
C PRO A 236 1.62 28.60 -3.17
N ALA A 237 1.55 28.51 -1.82
CA ALA A 237 2.67 28.03 -1.00
C ALA A 237 2.95 26.54 -1.28
N ARG A 238 1.90 25.74 -1.45
CA ARG A 238 2.02 24.33 -1.81
C ARG A 238 2.66 24.16 -3.19
N ALA A 239 2.24 24.94 -4.19
CA ALA A 239 2.83 24.91 -5.52
C ALA A 239 4.31 25.30 -5.49
N ALA A 240 4.68 26.34 -4.74
CA ALA A 240 6.08 26.76 -4.57
C ALA A 240 6.92 25.66 -3.91
N LEU A 241 6.40 24.99 -2.87
CA LEU A 241 7.08 23.86 -2.22
C LEU A 241 7.34 22.72 -3.22
N LEU A 242 6.36 22.35 -4.04
CA LEU A 242 6.50 21.29 -5.03
C LEU A 242 7.58 21.60 -6.05
N GLU A 243 7.68 22.85 -6.52
CA GLU A 243 8.73 23.29 -7.45
C GLU A 243 10.12 23.26 -6.80
N ILE A 244 10.24 23.70 -5.55
CA ILE A 244 11.51 23.65 -4.81
C ILE A 244 11.95 22.19 -4.65
N VAL A 245 11.08 21.32 -4.15
CA VAL A 245 11.37 19.89 -3.97
C VAL A 245 11.77 19.26 -5.30
N ARG A 246 11.07 19.55 -6.39
CA ARG A 246 11.40 19.05 -7.72
C ARG A 246 12.81 19.42 -8.12
N GLY A 247 13.21 20.70 -7.94
CA GLY A 247 14.56 21.16 -8.27
C GLY A 247 15.66 20.49 -7.42
N GLU A 248 15.42 20.33 -6.11
CA GLU A 248 16.39 19.77 -5.18
C GLU A 248 16.65 18.28 -5.42
N ILE A 249 15.60 17.50 -5.78
CA ILE A 249 15.76 16.04 -5.97
C ILE A 249 16.06 15.63 -7.42
N GLU A 250 16.08 16.60 -8.37
CA GLU A 250 16.39 16.33 -9.78
C GLU A 250 17.71 15.56 -9.97
N PRO A 251 18.83 15.88 -9.27
CA PRO A 251 20.07 15.11 -9.40
C PRO A 251 19.92 13.62 -9.01
N THR A 252 19.04 13.33 -8.06
CA THR A 252 18.75 11.95 -7.64
C THR A 252 17.85 11.26 -8.66
N ILE A 253 16.77 11.92 -9.08
CA ILE A 253 15.82 11.39 -10.06
C ILE A 253 16.47 11.16 -11.41
N HIS A 254 17.38 12.03 -11.84
CA HIS A 254 18.09 11.92 -13.14
C HIS A 254 18.71 10.54 -13.38
N ARG A 255 19.18 9.87 -12.32
CA ARG A 255 19.77 8.52 -12.38
C ARG A 255 18.74 7.43 -12.74
N TYR A 256 17.46 7.71 -12.54
CA TYR A 256 16.33 6.78 -12.67
C TYR A 256 15.36 7.20 -13.78
N ARG A 257 15.62 8.35 -14.41
CA ARG A 257 14.72 8.96 -15.38
C ARG A 257 15.03 8.48 -16.79
N THR A 258 13.97 8.16 -17.52
CA THR A 258 13.96 8.00 -18.98
C THR A 258 13.07 9.09 -19.58
N PRO A 259 12.99 9.24 -20.91
CA PRO A 259 12.10 10.23 -21.52
C PRO A 259 10.63 10.08 -21.11
N ASP A 260 10.18 8.87 -20.77
CA ASP A 260 8.77 8.53 -20.55
C ASP A 260 8.48 8.00 -19.15
N SER A 261 9.47 7.84 -18.27
CA SER A 261 9.25 7.29 -16.92
C SER A 261 10.35 7.63 -15.93
N VAL A 262 10.05 7.47 -14.64
CA VAL A 262 11.00 7.32 -13.54
C VAL A 262 10.93 5.88 -13.06
N THR A 263 12.06 5.15 -13.11
CA THR A 263 12.09 3.70 -12.83
C THR A 263 13.21 3.38 -11.83
N PHE A 264 12.85 2.82 -10.67
CA PHE A 264 13.84 2.52 -9.62
C PHE A 264 13.42 1.29 -8.80
N PRO A 265 14.41 0.64 -8.14
CA PRO A 265 14.12 -0.48 -7.26
C PRO A 265 13.47 0.00 -5.95
N MET A 266 12.58 -0.82 -5.40
CA MET A 266 12.04 -0.69 -4.06
C MET A 266 12.17 -2.01 -3.29
N PHE A 267 12.25 -1.92 -1.96
CA PHE A 267 12.52 -3.02 -1.07
C PHE A 267 11.45 -3.10 0.03
N ALA A 268 11.02 -4.31 0.35
CA ALA A 268 10.01 -4.55 1.36
C ALA A 268 10.33 -5.79 2.20
N HIS A 269 9.62 -5.96 3.30
CA HIS A 269 9.51 -7.21 4.05
C HIS A 269 8.12 -7.77 3.86
N ILE A 270 8.00 -9.08 3.64
CA ILE A 270 6.74 -9.81 3.76
C ILE A 270 6.81 -10.63 5.04
N ALA A 271 5.86 -10.38 5.95
CA ALA A 271 5.56 -11.30 7.03
C ALA A 271 4.60 -12.38 6.50
N VAL A 272 4.95 -13.63 6.67
CA VAL A 272 4.09 -14.80 6.45
C VAL A 272 3.92 -15.45 7.81
N ALA A 273 2.68 -15.53 8.30
CA ALA A 273 2.41 -16.02 9.65
C ALA A 273 1.20 -16.95 9.67
N THR A 274 1.31 -18.07 10.38
CA THR A 274 0.27 -19.12 10.50
C THR A 274 -0.42 -19.04 11.86
N ARG A 275 -1.77 -19.17 11.88
CA ARG A 275 -2.56 -19.23 13.12
C ARG A 275 -2.58 -20.65 13.70
#